data_7a6ddf9f3805f0422137d63f96e6efb4
#
_entry.id   7a6ddf9f3805f0422137d63f96e6efb4
#
_cell.length_a   1.000
_cell.length_b   1.000
_cell.length_c   1.000
_cell.angle_alpha   90.00
_cell.angle_beta   90.00
_cell.angle_gamma   90.00
#
_symmetry.space_group_name_H-M   'P 1'
#
loop_
_entity.id
_entity.type
_entity.pdbx_description
1 polymer ?
#
loop_
_entity_poly.entity_id
_entity_poly.type
_entity_poly.pdbx_seq_one_letter_code
_entity_poly.pdbx_strand_id
1 'polypeptide(L)'
;EHYGQTISTIVTPKDCGRCHEHEVGEFNSSHHAKAGRILGSLDNVLAEIVEGNRGFKTPGYPEGNSAAAVNGCWQCHGGEVKMLTNGKPDPANWPNTGIGRINPDGSEGSCAACHSRHEFSAAQARTPDTCGKCHMGPDHPQIEIYNESKHGIAYRANVDKMNLGNAKWVVGEDYSAAPTCATCHMSATKNQRVTHDVGMRISWNNRPEISVRPEVSDAKLGLPGKDVTWQTRRTNMFDVCLNCHNQHFVDSFYLQYDG
;
A
#
# COMPACT_ATOMS: atom_id res chain seq x y z
N GLU A 1 -7.25 21.52 13.92
CA GLU A 1 -8.64 21.21 13.52
C GLU A 1 -8.72 20.95 12.02
N HIS A 2 -9.58 20.02 11.63
CA HIS A 2 -9.84 19.67 10.23
C HIS A 2 -11.36 19.56 10.05
N TYR A 3 -11.95 20.46 9.26
CA TYR A 3 -13.42 20.57 9.09
C TYR A 3 -14.20 20.54 10.41
N GLY A 4 -13.74 21.30 11.41
CA GLY A 4 -14.36 21.35 12.73
C GLY A 4 -14.10 20.14 13.64
N GLN A 5 -13.31 19.17 13.20
CA GLN A 5 -12.92 18.01 13.97
C GLN A 5 -11.51 18.18 14.55
N THR A 6 -11.33 17.83 15.81
CA THR A 6 -10.01 17.69 16.41
C THR A 6 -9.40 16.36 15.95
N ILE A 7 -8.22 16.43 15.35
CA ILE A 7 -7.44 15.26 14.93
C ILE A 7 -6.11 15.22 15.69
N SER A 8 -5.62 14.03 15.92
CA SER A 8 -4.31 13.82 16.54
C SER A 8 -3.17 14.24 15.60
N THR A 9 -2.02 14.58 16.17
CA THR A 9 -0.77 14.71 15.39
C THR A 9 -0.31 13.37 14.83
N ILE A 10 -0.70 12.27 15.46
CA ILE A 10 -0.61 10.92 14.91
C ILE A 10 -1.94 10.64 14.22
N VAL A 11 -2.10 11.12 12.98
CA VAL A 11 -3.33 10.92 12.20
C VAL A 11 -3.52 9.43 11.93
N THR A 12 -4.69 8.92 12.24
CA THR A 12 -5.03 7.50 12.17
C THR A 12 -6.20 7.25 11.22
N PRO A 13 -6.42 6.00 10.79
CA PRO A 13 -7.63 5.64 10.04
C PRO A 13 -8.94 6.01 10.76
N LYS A 14 -8.96 6.01 12.10
CA LYS A 14 -10.15 6.45 12.86
C LYS A 14 -10.46 7.93 12.68
N ASP A 15 -9.43 8.77 12.51
CA ASP A 15 -9.64 10.20 12.23
C ASP A 15 -10.28 10.39 10.85
N CYS A 16 -9.76 9.69 9.84
CA CYS A 16 -10.24 9.76 8.46
C CYS A 16 -11.62 9.11 8.29
N GLY A 17 -11.86 7.99 8.95
CA GLY A 17 -13.09 7.20 8.85
C GLY A 17 -14.35 7.89 9.32
N ARG A 18 -14.23 9.01 10.01
CA ARG A 18 -15.40 9.85 10.37
C ARG A 18 -16.13 10.40 9.15
N CYS A 19 -15.43 10.55 8.01
CA CYS A 19 -15.99 11.05 6.75
C CYS A 19 -15.73 10.08 5.59
N HIS A 20 -14.64 9.27 5.66
CA HIS A 20 -14.18 8.34 4.64
C HIS A 20 -14.32 6.87 5.09
N GLU A 21 -15.51 6.51 5.59
CA GLU A 21 -15.79 5.18 6.16
C GLU A 21 -15.55 4.07 5.14
N HIS A 22 -15.97 4.27 3.90
CA HIS A 22 -15.81 3.28 2.83
C HIS A 22 -14.34 3.01 2.51
N GLU A 23 -13.57 4.06 2.29
CA GLU A 23 -12.15 3.99 1.97
C GLU A 23 -11.35 3.35 3.12
N VAL A 24 -11.68 3.70 4.35
CA VAL A 24 -11.07 3.11 5.54
C VAL A 24 -11.45 1.64 5.68
N GLY A 25 -12.69 1.28 5.39
CA GLY A 25 -13.15 -0.11 5.39
C GLY A 25 -12.37 -0.97 4.39
N GLU A 26 -12.22 -0.52 3.15
CA GLU A 26 -11.43 -1.21 2.12
C GLU A 26 -9.95 -1.31 2.51
N PHE A 27 -9.37 -0.19 2.98
CA PHE A 27 -7.98 -0.17 3.41
C PHE A 27 -7.72 -1.15 4.57
N ASN A 28 -8.59 -1.17 5.60
CA ASN A 28 -8.46 -2.07 6.74
C ASN A 28 -8.51 -3.55 6.36
N SER A 29 -9.15 -3.89 5.25
CA SER A 29 -9.19 -5.25 4.71
C SER A 29 -7.99 -5.59 3.82
N SER A 30 -7.08 -4.65 3.60
CA SER A 30 -5.90 -4.81 2.76
C SER A 30 -4.68 -5.30 3.56
N HIS A 31 -3.73 -5.92 2.84
CA HIS A 31 -2.42 -6.23 3.41
C HIS A 31 -1.64 -4.97 3.81
N HIS A 32 -1.87 -3.84 3.17
CA HIS A 32 -1.24 -2.58 3.54
C HIS A 32 -1.56 -2.14 4.97
N ALA A 33 -2.80 -2.28 5.42
CA ALA A 33 -3.15 -1.97 6.80
C ALA A 33 -2.42 -2.86 7.81
N LYS A 34 -2.06 -4.08 7.41
CA LYS A 34 -1.42 -5.09 8.24
C LYS A 34 0.10 -5.18 8.06
N ALA A 35 0.69 -4.32 7.23
CA ALA A 35 2.09 -4.40 6.85
C ALA A 35 3.05 -4.37 8.07
N GLY A 36 2.71 -3.65 9.13
CA GLY A 36 3.49 -3.63 10.37
C GLY A 36 3.52 -4.97 11.11
N ARG A 37 2.50 -5.82 10.90
CA ARG A 37 2.45 -7.18 11.46
C ARG A 37 3.08 -8.22 10.56
N ILE A 38 3.20 -7.94 9.26
CA ILE A 38 3.80 -8.87 8.28
C ILE A 38 5.25 -9.16 8.61
N LEU A 39 5.98 -8.19 9.16
CA LEU A 39 7.38 -8.37 9.58
C LEU A 39 7.53 -9.49 10.61
N GLY A 40 6.54 -9.68 11.48
CA GLY A 40 6.51 -10.76 12.47
C GLY A 40 5.69 -12.00 12.04
N SER A 41 5.27 -12.11 10.77
CA SER A 41 4.50 -13.25 10.31
C SER A 41 5.37 -14.49 10.08
N LEU A 42 4.80 -15.69 10.28
CA LEU A 42 5.51 -16.95 10.05
C LEU A 42 5.94 -17.16 8.59
N ASP A 43 5.37 -16.41 7.68
CA ASP A 43 5.67 -16.52 6.25
C ASP A 43 6.88 -15.68 5.84
N ASN A 44 7.36 -14.86 6.72
CA ASN A 44 8.49 -13.99 6.46
C ASN A 44 9.69 -14.39 7.34
N VAL A 45 10.41 -15.43 6.91
CA VAL A 45 11.64 -15.90 7.60
C VAL A 45 12.68 -14.78 7.70
N LEU A 46 12.76 -13.90 6.69
CA LEU A 46 13.66 -12.77 6.70
C LEU A 46 13.29 -11.77 7.80
N ALA A 47 11.99 -11.51 7.99
CA ALA A 47 11.53 -10.65 9.08
C ALA A 47 11.83 -11.27 10.45
N GLU A 48 11.67 -12.58 10.61
CA GLU A 48 12.08 -13.27 11.84
C GLU A 48 13.57 -13.14 12.11
N ILE A 49 14.41 -13.26 11.09
CA ILE A 49 15.85 -13.07 11.22
C ILE A 49 16.19 -11.62 11.57
N VAL A 50 15.56 -10.65 10.90
CA VAL A 50 15.80 -9.22 11.07
C VAL A 50 15.21 -8.70 12.37
N GLU A 51 14.01 -9.10 12.74
CA GLU A 51 13.36 -8.72 14.00
C GLU A 51 13.73 -9.59 15.18
N GLY A 52 14.30 -10.75 14.90
CA GLY A 52 14.51 -11.83 15.86
C GLY A 52 15.01 -11.38 17.21
N ASN A 53 14.11 -11.04 18.12
CA ASN A 53 14.21 -10.82 19.58
C ASN A 53 15.49 -10.13 20.13
N ARG A 54 16.34 -9.61 19.27
CA ARG A 54 17.62 -9.01 19.62
C ARG A 54 17.57 -7.52 19.34
N GLY A 55 17.19 -6.76 20.35
CA GLY A 55 17.35 -5.32 20.29
C GLY A 55 18.82 -4.94 20.08
N PHE A 56 19.08 -4.06 19.14
CA PHE A 56 20.40 -3.46 18.94
C PHE A 56 20.59 -2.33 19.95
N LYS A 57 21.58 -2.47 20.82
CA LYS A 57 21.94 -1.45 21.79
C LYS A 57 22.75 -0.34 21.13
N THR A 58 22.30 0.88 21.30
CA THR A 58 23.01 2.07 20.85
C THR A 58 23.16 3.06 22.00
N PRO A 59 24.07 4.04 21.93
CA PRO A 59 24.24 5.04 23.00
C PRO A 59 22.94 5.76 23.39
N GLY A 60 22.01 5.97 22.45
CA GLY A 60 20.71 6.59 22.71
C GLY A 60 19.63 5.62 23.19
N TYR A 61 19.88 4.31 23.10
CA TYR A 61 18.92 3.25 23.43
C TYR A 61 19.62 2.06 24.09
N PRO A 62 20.00 2.21 25.35
CA PRO A 62 20.78 1.19 26.08
C PRO A 62 20.00 -0.13 26.26
N GLU A 63 18.68 -0.07 26.27
CA GLU A 63 17.81 -1.26 26.33
C GLU A 63 17.66 -1.96 24.98
N GLY A 64 18.08 -1.29 23.89
CA GLY A 64 18.05 -1.81 22.53
C GLY A 64 16.83 -1.38 21.72
N ASN A 65 17.03 -1.34 20.41
CA ASN A 65 15.97 -1.14 19.40
C ASN A 65 15.70 -2.44 18.65
N SER A 66 14.49 -2.60 18.12
CA SER A 66 14.19 -3.74 17.24
C SER A 66 15.07 -3.70 15.98
N ALA A 67 15.36 -4.86 15.42
CA ALA A 67 16.11 -4.95 14.17
C ALA A 67 15.40 -4.22 13.03
N ALA A 68 14.06 -4.30 12.96
CA ALA A 68 13.25 -3.59 11.99
C ALA A 68 13.40 -2.07 12.09
N ALA A 69 13.50 -1.51 13.30
CA ALA A 69 13.74 -0.09 13.51
C ALA A 69 15.14 0.31 13.02
N VAL A 70 16.17 -0.44 13.38
CA VAL A 70 17.57 -0.16 13.01
C VAL A 70 17.80 -0.27 11.51
N ASN A 71 17.22 -1.26 10.87
CA ASN A 71 17.34 -1.48 9.42
C ASN A 71 16.36 -0.66 8.58
N GLY A 72 15.51 0.14 9.21
CA GLY A 72 14.57 1.02 8.51
C GLY A 72 13.33 0.34 7.95
N CYS A 73 13.11 -0.95 8.20
CA CYS A 73 11.97 -1.71 7.66
C CYS A 73 10.62 -1.06 8.01
N TRP A 74 10.50 -0.50 9.20
CA TRP A 74 9.28 0.16 9.66
C TRP A 74 8.94 1.45 8.89
N GLN A 75 9.89 2.04 8.16
CA GLN A 75 9.62 3.23 7.35
C GLN A 75 8.63 2.91 6.21
N CYS A 76 8.68 1.67 5.71
CA CYS A 76 7.76 1.17 4.68
C CYS A 76 6.61 0.36 5.32
N HIS A 77 6.93 -0.63 6.13
CA HIS A 77 5.95 -1.55 6.70
C HIS A 77 5.16 -0.96 7.87
N GLY A 78 5.75 -0.04 8.61
CA GLY A 78 5.20 0.41 9.87
C GLY A 78 5.59 -0.50 11.03
N GLY A 79 5.29 -0.05 12.23
CA GLY A 79 5.49 -0.75 13.48
C GLY A 79 4.63 -0.12 14.57
N GLU A 80 4.75 -0.61 15.78
CA GLU A 80 3.98 -0.09 16.91
C GLU A 80 4.51 1.28 17.36
N VAL A 81 3.61 2.25 17.46
CA VAL A 81 3.89 3.55 18.07
C VAL A 81 3.54 3.50 19.55
N LYS A 82 4.56 3.58 20.39
CA LYS A 82 4.41 3.61 21.85
C LYS A 82 4.28 5.04 22.36
N MET A 83 3.52 5.19 23.43
CA MET A 83 3.36 6.47 24.12
C MET A 83 4.07 6.43 25.46
N LEU A 84 4.82 7.48 25.75
CA LEU A 84 5.42 7.69 27.07
C LEU A 84 4.35 8.10 28.09
N THR A 85 4.68 7.98 29.36
CA THR A 85 3.79 8.37 30.49
C THR A 85 3.39 9.84 30.48
N ASN A 86 4.18 10.70 29.81
CA ASN A 86 3.89 12.12 29.62
C ASN A 86 2.97 12.41 28.42
N GLY A 87 2.42 11.38 27.78
CA GLY A 87 1.53 11.52 26.62
C GLY A 87 2.21 11.86 25.28
N LYS A 88 3.54 11.83 25.24
CA LYS A 88 4.30 12.03 23.97
C LYS A 88 4.62 10.68 23.35
N PRO A 89 4.72 10.63 22.00
CA PRO A 89 5.25 9.44 21.33
C PRO A 89 6.69 9.13 21.79
N ASP A 90 6.99 7.86 21.93
CA ASP A 90 8.34 7.40 22.26
C ASP A 90 9.27 7.63 21.05
N PRO A 91 10.36 8.39 21.20
CA PRO A 91 11.30 8.65 20.12
C PRO A 91 11.95 7.39 19.54
N ALA A 92 11.93 6.28 20.25
CA ALA A 92 12.47 5.00 19.77
C ALA A 92 11.65 4.41 18.61
N ASN A 93 10.36 4.79 18.48
CA ASN A 93 9.46 4.27 17.45
C ASN A 93 8.61 5.37 16.79
N TRP A 94 8.98 6.61 16.98
CA TRP A 94 8.38 7.78 16.33
C TRP A 94 9.48 8.76 15.87
N PRO A 95 9.41 9.34 14.66
CA PRO A 95 8.35 9.23 13.66
C PRO A 95 8.30 7.86 12.98
N ASN A 96 7.08 7.42 12.66
CA ASN A 96 6.79 6.16 12.00
C ASN A 96 5.84 6.43 10.82
N THR A 97 6.35 6.32 9.61
CA THR A 97 5.66 6.71 8.37
C THR A 97 5.08 5.53 7.62
N GLY A 98 5.41 4.30 8.07
CA GLY A 98 5.03 3.08 7.39
C GLY A 98 3.53 2.87 7.26
N ILE A 99 3.14 2.26 6.15
CA ILE A 99 1.74 2.14 5.75
C ILE A 99 0.89 1.30 6.72
N GLY A 100 1.48 0.28 7.34
CA GLY A 100 0.83 -0.60 8.33
C GLY A 100 1.12 -0.23 9.78
N ARG A 101 1.37 1.04 10.07
CA ARG A 101 1.64 1.54 11.41
C ARG A 101 0.57 1.10 12.40
N ILE A 102 0.98 0.58 13.56
CA ILE A 102 0.10 0.22 14.66
C ILE A 102 -0.01 1.43 15.58
N ASN A 103 -1.19 2.03 15.62
CA ASN A 103 -1.42 3.32 16.24
C ASN A 103 -1.75 3.20 17.73
N PRO A 104 -1.48 4.25 18.55
CA PRO A 104 -1.80 4.24 19.98
C PRO A 104 -3.29 4.08 20.30
N ASP A 105 -4.18 4.42 19.35
CA ASP A 105 -5.63 4.25 19.48
C ASP A 105 -6.13 2.83 19.12
N GLY A 106 -5.18 1.91 18.85
CA GLY A 106 -5.43 0.52 18.47
C GLY A 106 -5.83 0.32 17.00
N SER A 107 -5.88 1.38 16.19
CA SER A 107 -6.07 1.25 14.74
C SER A 107 -4.76 0.86 14.06
N GLU A 108 -4.87 0.29 12.86
CA GLU A 108 -3.73 -0.12 12.06
C GLU A 108 -3.72 0.62 10.74
N GLY A 109 -2.55 1.02 10.32
CA GLY A 109 -2.32 1.70 9.07
C GLY A 109 -2.15 3.21 9.15
N SER A 110 -1.74 3.78 8.02
CA SER A 110 -1.47 5.20 7.87
C SER A 110 -1.92 5.70 6.50
N CYS A 111 -3.05 6.37 6.47
CA CYS A 111 -3.53 7.05 5.25
C CYS A 111 -2.52 8.08 4.73
N ALA A 112 -1.75 8.68 5.66
CA ALA A 112 -0.71 9.65 5.33
C ALA A 112 0.52 9.04 4.62
N ALA A 113 0.61 7.73 4.49
CA ALA A 113 1.64 7.09 3.67
C ALA A 113 1.45 7.40 2.18
N CYS A 114 0.20 7.50 1.73
CA CYS A 114 -0.16 7.86 0.36
C CYS A 114 -0.65 9.31 0.25
N HIS A 115 -1.49 9.75 1.18
CA HIS A 115 -2.01 11.11 1.27
C HIS A 115 -1.13 11.93 2.22
N SER A 116 -0.04 12.50 1.72
CA SER A 116 0.92 13.21 2.56
C SER A 116 0.28 14.32 3.35
N ARG A 117 0.75 14.50 4.59
CA ARG A 117 0.27 15.53 5.52
C ARG A 117 0.31 16.92 4.89
N HIS A 118 -0.56 17.75 5.38
CA HIS A 118 -0.85 19.12 5.03
C HIS A 118 -1.70 19.27 3.77
N GLU A 119 -1.42 18.55 2.68
CA GLU A 119 -2.22 18.63 1.46
C GLU A 119 -3.31 17.56 1.39
N PHE A 120 -3.01 16.35 1.84
CA PHE A 120 -3.87 15.16 1.68
C PHE A 120 -4.36 14.98 0.24
N SER A 121 -3.50 15.30 -0.71
CA SER A 121 -3.82 15.41 -2.13
C SER A 121 -4.07 14.04 -2.76
N ALA A 122 -5.18 13.91 -3.47
CA ALA A 122 -5.44 12.76 -4.34
C ALA A 122 -4.49 12.74 -5.54
N ALA A 123 -4.12 13.92 -6.06
CA ALA A 123 -3.17 14.04 -7.17
C ALA A 123 -1.82 13.42 -6.80
N GLN A 124 -1.30 13.72 -5.62
CA GLN A 124 -0.05 13.14 -5.13
C GLN A 124 -0.17 11.62 -4.94
N ALA A 125 -1.27 11.14 -4.34
CA ALA A 125 -1.49 9.72 -4.11
C ALA A 125 -1.52 8.89 -5.42
N ARG A 126 -1.90 9.53 -6.55
CA ARG A 126 -1.97 8.91 -7.88
C ARG A 126 -0.64 8.85 -8.61
N THR A 127 0.39 9.55 -8.14
CA THR A 127 1.72 9.52 -8.76
C THR A 127 2.45 8.21 -8.46
N PRO A 128 3.26 7.70 -9.40
CA PRO A 128 4.08 6.51 -9.17
C PRO A 128 5.05 6.68 -7.99
N ASP A 129 5.58 7.88 -7.80
CA ASP A 129 6.54 8.19 -6.73
C ASP A 129 5.96 7.95 -5.33
N THR A 130 4.64 8.09 -5.17
CA THR A 130 3.98 7.79 -3.90
C THR A 130 4.09 6.32 -3.52
N CYS A 131 3.94 5.43 -4.49
CA CYS A 131 4.13 3.98 -4.29
C CYS A 131 5.61 3.64 -4.18
N GLY A 132 6.43 4.28 -5.00
CA GLY A 132 7.87 4.08 -5.09
C GLY A 132 8.65 4.41 -3.81
N LYS A 133 8.06 5.11 -2.84
CA LYS A 133 8.69 5.31 -1.52
C LYS A 133 8.95 4.01 -0.76
N CYS A 134 8.17 2.98 -1.04
CA CYS A 134 8.23 1.69 -0.38
C CYS A 134 8.50 0.55 -1.39
N HIS A 135 7.90 0.62 -2.58
CA HIS A 135 8.07 -0.37 -3.64
C HIS A 135 9.31 -0.06 -4.47
N MET A 136 10.47 -0.24 -3.86
CA MET A 136 11.80 0.09 -4.41
C MET A 136 12.87 -0.86 -3.90
N GLY A 137 14.03 -0.82 -4.54
CA GLY A 137 15.23 -1.49 -4.07
C GLY A 137 15.39 -2.91 -4.57
N PRO A 138 16.41 -3.64 -4.07
CA PRO A 138 16.84 -4.89 -4.69
C PRO A 138 15.85 -6.05 -4.52
N ASP A 139 14.98 -6.00 -3.53
CA ASP A 139 14.04 -7.07 -3.18
C ASP A 139 12.66 -6.94 -3.84
N HIS A 140 12.21 -5.71 -4.10
CA HIS A 140 10.95 -5.44 -4.81
C HIS A 140 11.01 -4.15 -5.63
N PRO A 141 11.77 -4.12 -6.73
CA PRO A 141 12.13 -2.94 -7.52
C PRO A 141 11.01 -2.47 -8.46
N GLN A 142 9.77 -2.36 -7.97
CA GLN A 142 8.63 -2.05 -8.83
C GLN A 142 8.73 -0.65 -9.44
N ILE A 143 9.22 0.34 -8.69
CA ILE A 143 9.34 1.70 -9.22
C ILE A 143 10.43 1.80 -10.29
N GLU A 144 11.54 1.08 -10.10
CA GLU A 144 12.63 1.03 -11.06
C GLU A 144 12.15 0.38 -12.37
N ILE A 145 11.50 -0.79 -12.26
CA ILE A 145 10.93 -1.49 -13.42
C ILE A 145 9.89 -0.62 -14.12
N TYR A 146 8.99 0.02 -13.35
CA TYR A 146 7.99 0.91 -13.92
C TYR A 146 8.66 2.07 -14.67
N ASN A 147 9.65 2.71 -14.09
CA ASN A 147 10.34 3.85 -14.67
C ASN A 147 11.04 3.53 -16.00
N GLU A 148 11.51 2.33 -16.18
CA GLU A 148 12.14 1.83 -17.42
C GLU A 148 11.13 1.26 -18.42
N SER A 149 9.89 1.00 -17.96
CA SER A 149 8.84 0.46 -18.81
C SER A 149 8.27 1.51 -19.78
N LYS A 150 7.62 1.02 -20.85
CA LYS A 150 6.88 1.90 -21.78
C LYS A 150 5.81 2.73 -21.06
N HIS A 151 5.19 2.19 -20.00
CA HIS A 151 4.20 2.90 -19.19
C HIS A 151 4.83 4.06 -18.42
N GLY A 152 5.96 3.85 -17.75
CA GLY A 152 6.65 4.90 -17.01
C GLY A 152 7.23 5.98 -17.91
N ILE A 153 7.76 5.61 -19.08
CA ILE A 153 8.24 6.56 -20.09
C ILE A 153 7.08 7.41 -20.61
N ALA A 154 5.95 6.78 -20.96
CA ALA A 154 4.76 7.48 -21.42
C ALA A 154 4.17 8.41 -20.35
N TYR A 155 4.17 7.98 -19.08
CA TYR A 155 3.75 8.81 -17.95
C TYR A 155 4.59 10.08 -17.85
N ARG A 156 5.91 9.97 -17.81
CA ARG A 156 6.83 11.13 -17.73
C ARG A 156 6.66 12.10 -18.89
N ALA A 157 6.40 11.57 -20.10
CA ALA A 157 6.18 12.39 -21.28
C ALA A 157 4.80 13.07 -21.33
N ASN A 158 3.84 12.65 -20.53
CA ASN A 158 2.45 13.12 -20.61
C ASN A 158 1.82 13.39 -19.24
N VAL A 159 2.59 13.69 -18.22
CA VAL A 159 2.09 13.88 -16.86
C VAL A 159 1.01 14.97 -16.77
N ASP A 160 1.13 16.01 -17.58
CA ASP A 160 0.17 17.10 -17.73
C ASP A 160 -1.20 16.66 -18.26
N LYS A 161 -1.24 15.54 -18.99
CA LYS A 161 -2.47 14.95 -19.56
C LYS A 161 -3.13 13.91 -18.63
N MET A 162 -2.52 13.65 -17.47
CA MET A 162 -3.00 12.61 -16.55
C MET A 162 -4.16 13.07 -15.68
N ASN A 163 -4.48 14.36 -15.67
CA ASN A 163 -5.59 14.93 -14.89
C ASN A 163 -5.59 14.50 -13.42
N LEU A 164 -4.39 14.39 -12.80
CA LEU A 164 -4.19 13.81 -11.48
C LEU A 164 -5.03 14.49 -10.37
N GLY A 165 -5.32 15.78 -10.53
CA GLY A 165 -6.09 16.58 -9.57
C GLY A 165 -7.61 16.48 -9.73
N ASN A 166 -8.13 15.84 -10.78
CA ASN A 166 -9.57 15.76 -11.00
C ASN A 166 -10.28 14.94 -9.92
N ALA A 167 -11.50 15.38 -9.56
CA ALA A 167 -12.33 14.62 -8.61
C ALA A 167 -12.69 13.24 -9.16
N LYS A 168 -13.08 13.17 -10.44
CA LYS A 168 -13.17 11.91 -11.18
C LYS A 168 -11.84 11.58 -11.81
N TRP A 169 -11.48 10.32 -11.78
CA TRP A 169 -10.24 9.84 -12.38
C TRP A 169 -10.44 8.42 -12.89
N VAL A 170 -11.25 8.30 -13.93
CA VAL A 170 -11.64 7.04 -14.58
C VAL A 170 -10.71 6.81 -15.77
N VAL A 171 -10.00 5.70 -15.77
CA VAL A 171 -9.10 5.36 -16.87
C VAL A 171 -9.91 5.13 -18.16
N GLY A 172 -9.45 5.70 -19.24
CA GLY A 172 -10.11 5.65 -20.55
C GLY A 172 -11.19 6.74 -20.76
N GLU A 173 -11.66 7.40 -19.69
CA GLU A 173 -12.63 8.50 -19.77
C GLU A 173 -11.97 9.85 -19.40
N ASP A 174 -11.44 9.96 -18.19
CA ASP A 174 -10.85 11.22 -17.70
C ASP A 174 -9.38 11.36 -18.10
N TYR A 175 -8.70 10.25 -18.34
CA TYR A 175 -7.33 10.21 -18.83
C TYR A 175 -7.03 8.89 -19.57
N SER A 176 -6.12 8.96 -20.54
CA SER A 176 -5.69 7.79 -21.32
C SER A 176 -4.21 7.84 -21.74
N ALA A 177 -3.46 8.86 -21.27
CA ALA A 177 -2.10 9.09 -21.74
C ALA A 177 -1.10 8.02 -21.29
N ALA A 178 -1.24 7.53 -20.06
CA ALA A 178 -0.44 6.46 -19.50
C ALA A 178 -1.08 5.92 -18.21
N PRO A 179 -0.83 4.66 -17.83
CA PRO A 179 -1.19 4.18 -16.50
C PRO A 179 -0.11 4.55 -15.47
N THR A 180 -0.54 4.82 -14.23
CA THR A 180 0.31 4.82 -13.03
C THR A 180 0.08 3.54 -12.22
N CYS A 181 0.83 3.33 -11.14
CA CYS A 181 0.55 2.24 -10.21
C CYS A 181 -0.90 2.30 -9.70
N ALA A 182 -1.36 3.52 -9.33
CA ALA A 182 -2.73 3.74 -8.89
C ALA A 182 -3.77 3.41 -9.98
N THR A 183 -3.46 3.63 -11.26
CA THR A 183 -4.36 3.24 -12.36
C THR A 183 -4.67 1.76 -12.33
N CYS A 184 -3.64 0.93 -12.23
CA CYS A 184 -3.80 -0.52 -12.24
C CYS A 184 -4.42 -1.06 -10.95
N HIS A 185 -3.98 -0.55 -9.81
CA HIS A 185 -4.35 -1.12 -8.51
C HIS A 185 -5.58 -0.50 -7.86
N MET A 186 -5.91 0.76 -8.14
CA MET A 186 -6.88 1.51 -7.34
C MET A 186 -7.91 2.29 -8.15
N SER A 187 -7.57 2.79 -9.34
CA SER A 187 -8.39 3.73 -10.11
C SER A 187 -9.73 3.13 -10.54
N ALA A 188 -10.73 3.98 -10.67
CA ALA A 188 -11.97 3.60 -11.32
C ALA A 188 -11.74 3.28 -12.81
N THR A 189 -12.48 2.30 -13.28
CA THR A 189 -12.71 2.05 -14.71
C THR A 189 -14.19 2.28 -15.03
N LYS A 190 -14.57 2.09 -16.28
CA LYS A 190 -15.99 2.09 -16.65
C LYS A 190 -16.83 1.08 -15.84
N ASN A 191 -16.22 -0.03 -15.44
CA ASN A 191 -16.91 -1.16 -14.80
C ASN A 191 -16.58 -1.32 -13.32
N GLN A 192 -15.53 -0.65 -12.81
CA GLN A 192 -15.06 -0.80 -11.44
C GLN A 192 -14.99 0.56 -10.75
N ARG A 193 -15.30 0.58 -9.48
CA ARG A 193 -15.08 1.75 -8.61
C ARG A 193 -13.61 1.88 -8.21
N VAL A 194 -13.23 3.05 -7.70
CA VAL A 194 -11.98 3.23 -6.94
C VAL A 194 -11.98 2.24 -5.79
N THR A 195 -10.82 1.65 -5.50
CA THR A 195 -10.64 0.82 -4.31
C THR A 195 -9.39 1.24 -3.53
N HIS A 196 -9.46 1.16 -2.21
CA HIS A 196 -8.33 1.32 -1.30
C HIS A 196 -7.78 -0.04 -0.83
N ASP A 197 -8.33 -1.15 -1.32
CA ASP A 197 -7.72 -2.46 -1.23
C ASP A 197 -6.90 -2.74 -2.50
N VAL A 198 -5.62 -2.40 -2.47
CA VAL A 198 -4.71 -2.56 -3.61
C VAL A 198 -4.54 -4.00 -4.07
N GLY A 199 -4.93 -4.97 -3.24
CA GLY A 199 -4.89 -6.39 -3.55
C GLY A 199 -6.10 -6.91 -4.34
N MET A 200 -7.12 -6.10 -4.58
CA MET A 200 -8.36 -6.54 -5.25
C MET A 200 -8.19 -6.89 -6.73
N ARG A 201 -7.18 -6.37 -7.39
CA ARG A 201 -6.91 -6.62 -8.81
C ARG A 201 -5.68 -7.47 -9.04
N ILE A 202 -4.68 -7.30 -8.19
CA ILE A 202 -3.48 -8.11 -8.19
C ILE A 202 -2.90 -8.13 -6.78
N SER A 203 -2.47 -9.29 -6.34
CA SER A 203 -1.72 -9.45 -5.10
C SER A 203 -0.67 -10.53 -5.30
N TRP A 204 0.25 -10.67 -4.36
CA TRP A 204 1.30 -11.68 -4.38
C TRP A 204 0.79 -13.13 -4.46
N ASN A 205 -0.46 -13.37 -4.13
CA ASN A 205 -1.15 -14.68 -4.22
C ASN A 205 -2.05 -14.82 -5.47
N ASN A 206 -1.76 -14.08 -6.53
CA ASN A 206 -2.52 -14.15 -7.78
C ASN A 206 -2.28 -15.41 -8.60
N ARG A 207 -1.19 -16.11 -8.37
CA ARG A 207 -0.86 -17.31 -9.10
C ARG A 207 -1.38 -18.50 -8.35
N PRO A 208 -2.12 -19.42 -9.01
CA PRO A 208 -2.82 -20.51 -8.34
C PRO A 208 -1.90 -21.49 -7.61
N GLU A 209 -0.64 -21.59 -7.94
CA GLU A 209 0.27 -22.62 -7.38
C GLU A 209 1.45 -22.04 -6.60
N ILE A 210 1.56 -20.71 -6.47
CA ILE A 210 2.74 -20.10 -5.85
C ILE A 210 2.66 -20.03 -4.35
N SER A 211 1.48 -19.97 -3.76
CA SER A 211 1.36 -19.86 -2.31
C SER A 211 0.12 -20.55 -1.80
N VAL A 212 0.32 -21.59 -1.02
CA VAL A 212 -0.70 -22.20 -0.14
C VAL A 212 -0.79 -21.46 1.20
N ARG A 213 0.01 -20.41 1.38
CA ARG A 213 0.15 -19.67 2.63
C ARG A 213 -0.82 -18.50 2.83
N PRO A 214 -1.46 -17.91 1.80
CA PRO A 214 -2.34 -16.76 2.01
C PRO A 214 -3.41 -16.99 3.06
N GLU A 215 -4.01 -18.16 3.08
CA GLU A 215 -5.04 -18.50 4.06
C GLU A 215 -4.49 -18.49 5.49
N VAL A 216 -3.28 -18.97 5.69
CA VAL A 216 -2.61 -18.97 7.00
C VAL A 216 -2.17 -17.57 7.38
N SER A 217 -1.54 -16.84 6.48
CA SER A 217 -1.08 -15.47 6.71
C SER A 217 -2.25 -14.53 6.95
N ASP A 218 -3.28 -14.61 6.11
CA ASP A 218 -4.46 -13.75 6.21
C ASP A 218 -5.21 -14.02 7.52
N ALA A 219 -5.36 -15.27 7.93
CA ALA A 219 -5.96 -15.60 9.21
C ALA A 219 -5.17 -15.03 10.39
N LYS A 220 -3.83 -15.11 10.37
CA LYS A 220 -2.97 -14.52 11.41
C LYS A 220 -3.04 -13.02 11.47
N LEU A 221 -3.15 -12.37 10.32
CA LEU A 221 -3.28 -10.92 10.21
C LEU A 221 -4.67 -10.43 10.58
N GLY A 222 -5.62 -11.34 10.80
CA GLY A 222 -7.02 -11.01 11.06
C GLY A 222 -7.70 -10.37 9.86
N LEU A 223 -7.23 -10.67 8.66
CA LEU A 223 -7.91 -10.27 7.43
C LEU A 223 -9.13 -11.17 7.23
N PRO A 224 -10.27 -10.60 6.87
CA PRO A 224 -11.45 -11.41 6.54
C PRO A 224 -11.12 -12.29 5.34
N GLY A 225 -11.58 -13.55 5.40
CA GLY A 225 -11.54 -14.42 4.24
C GLY A 225 -12.22 -13.71 3.07
N LYS A 226 -11.47 -13.45 2.01
CA LYS A 226 -12.02 -12.78 0.83
C LYS A 226 -12.50 -13.88 -0.12
N ASP A 227 -13.79 -13.89 -0.44
CA ASP A 227 -14.35 -14.67 -1.53
C ASP A 227 -13.86 -14.20 -2.91
N VAL A 228 -12.65 -13.61 -2.94
CA VAL A 228 -12.04 -13.08 -4.16
C VAL A 228 -10.95 -14.04 -4.60
N THR A 229 -11.27 -14.88 -5.54
CA THR A 229 -10.33 -15.81 -6.14
C THR A 229 -9.27 -15.07 -6.97
N TRP A 230 -8.16 -15.74 -7.26
CA TRP A 230 -7.15 -15.19 -8.17
C TRP A 230 -7.72 -14.94 -9.58
N GLN A 231 -8.67 -15.74 -10.04
CA GLN A 231 -9.36 -15.56 -11.32
C GLN A 231 -10.14 -14.23 -11.32
N THR A 232 -10.87 -13.95 -10.25
CA THR A 232 -11.62 -12.70 -10.09
C THR A 232 -10.67 -11.50 -10.12
N ARG A 233 -9.56 -11.57 -9.40
CA ARG A 233 -8.54 -10.50 -9.39
C ARG A 233 -7.95 -10.27 -10.79
N ARG A 234 -7.64 -11.35 -11.49
CA ARG A 234 -7.16 -11.29 -12.87
C ARG A 234 -8.19 -10.65 -13.79
N THR A 235 -9.46 -11.05 -13.69
CA THR A 235 -10.55 -10.45 -14.47
C THR A 235 -10.65 -8.95 -14.19
N ASN A 236 -10.54 -8.53 -12.95
CA ASN A 236 -10.53 -7.12 -12.60
C ASN A 236 -9.34 -6.36 -13.21
N MET A 237 -8.17 -6.97 -13.26
CA MET A 237 -6.99 -6.37 -13.91
C MET A 237 -7.14 -6.34 -15.44
N PHE A 238 -7.72 -7.36 -16.06
CA PHE A 238 -8.05 -7.36 -17.48
C PHE A 238 -8.92 -6.15 -17.86
N ASP A 239 -9.95 -5.88 -17.08
CA ASP A 239 -10.83 -4.73 -17.29
C ASP A 239 -10.03 -3.41 -17.30
N VAL A 240 -9.05 -3.27 -16.43
CA VAL A 240 -8.16 -2.09 -16.45
C VAL A 240 -7.36 -2.03 -17.76
N CYS A 241 -6.73 -3.13 -18.15
CA CYS A 241 -5.92 -3.20 -19.38
C CYS A 241 -6.72 -2.85 -20.63
N LEU A 242 -7.96 -3.33 -20.72
CA LEU A 242 -8.85 -3.15 -21.87
C LEU A 242 -9.31 -1.70 -22.11
N ASN A 243 -9.08 -0.80 -21.16
CA ASN A 243 -9.32 0.63 -21.39
C ASN A 243 -8.31 1.27 -22.38
N CYS A 244 -7.17 0.63 -22.60
CA CYS A 244 -6.12 1.11 -23.49
C CYS A 244 -5.66 0.07 -24.52
N HIS A 245 -5.72 -1.22 -24.18
CA HIS A 245 -5.27 -2.34 -25.00
C HIS A 245 -6.46 -3.15 -25.54
N ASN A 246 -6.27 -3.79 -26.70
CA ASN A 246 -7.27 -4.73 -27.22
C ASN A 246 -7.15 -6.11 -26.53
N GLN A 247 -8.21 -6.89 -26.64
CA GLN A 247 -8.33 -8.21 -26.02
C GLN A 247 -7.16 -9.14 -26.38
N HIS A 248 -6.80 -9.20 -27.67
CA HIS A 248 -5.72 -10.07 -28.15
C HIS A 248 -4.37 -9.75 -27.48
N PHE A 249 -4.06 -8.47 -27.28
CA PHE A 249 -2.83 -8.06 -26.58
C PHE A 249 -2.86 -8.52 -25.12
N VAL A 250 -3.99 -8.31 -24.43
CA VAL A 250 -4.13 -8.68 -23.01
C VAL A 250 -4.05 -10.19 -22.82
N ASP A 251 -4.72 -10.97 -23.66
CA ASP A 251 -4.67 -12.44 -23.64
C ASP A 251 -3.26 -12.95 -23.89
N SER A 252 -2.57 -12.38 -24.86
CA SER A 252 -1.19 -12.75 -25.19
C SER A 252 -0.21 -12.43 -24.05
N PHE A 253 -0.42 -11.29 -23.37
CA PHE A 253 0.39 -10.93 -22.20
C PHE A 253 0.23 -11.97 -21.07
N TYR A 254 -1.00 -12.34 -20.74
CA TYR A 254 -1.22 -13.30 -19.68
C TYR A 254 -0.82 -14.72 -20.04
N LEU A 255 -0.91 -15.11 -21.30
CA LEU A 255 -0.35 -16.38 -21.77
C LEU A 255 1.16 -16.47 -21.52
N GLN A 256 1.88 -15.37 -21.78
CA GLN A 256 3.33 -15.30 -21.49
C GLN A 256 3.61 -15.22 -19.98
N TYR A 257 2.77 -14.54 -19.24
CA TYR A 257 2.91 -14.42 -17.78
C TYR A 257 2.72 -15.77 -17.07
N ASP A 258 1.84 -16.62 -17.58
CA ASP A 258 1.53 -17.94 -17.01
C ASP A 258 2.52 -19.04 -17.41
N GLY A 259 3.24 -18.89 -18.56
CA GLY A 259 4.26 -19.82 -19.06
C GLY A 259 5.62 -19.60 -18.44
#